data_a425fe0c86bea7f9275d1136bb24a070
#
_entry.id   a425fe0c86bea7f9275d1136bb24a070
#
_cell.length_a   1.000
_cell.length_b   1.000
_cell.length_c   1.000
_cell.angle_alpha   90.00
_cell.angle_beta   90.00
_cell.angle_gamma   90.00
#
_symmetry.space_group_name_H-M   'P 1'
#
loop_
_entity.id
_entity.type
_entity.pdbx_description
1 polymer ?
#
loop_
_entity_poly.entity_id
_entity_poly.type
_entity_poly.pdbx_seq_one_letter_code
_entity_poly.pdbx_strand_id
1 'polypeptide(L)'
;MSTSAQRRVLLAAPRGYCAGVDRAVIAVEKALEQYGAPIYVRKQIVHNKYVVQTLEKQGAVFVDETEEVPEGSIVVFSAHGVAPSVHDEAETGRLATIDATCPLVTKVHKEARRFADEDYDILLIGHEGHEEVVGTMGEAPERIHLVDGAEDVANVKVRDESKLVWLSQTTLSVDETMETVGALKQRFPLLVSPPSDDICYATQNRQVAVKQLAPEADLLIVVGSRNSSNSVRLVEVGLEYGAKAAHLVDFAEEVDPAWLEGVTTVGLTSGASVPEILVDGVLRLLAEHGFEDVQVVKTAEEHLTFSLPKELRRDLRAEAAGKL
;
A
#
# COMPACT_ATOMS: atom_id res chain seq x y z
N MET A 1 16.81 -38.73 -24.95
CA MET A 1 15.90 -38.55 -23.84
C MET A 1 15.93 -37.07 -23.51
N SER A 2 14.90 -36.34 -23.90
CA SER A 2 14.78 -34.91 -23.56
C SER A 2 14.48 -34.87 -22.09
N THR A 3 15.41 -34.41 -21.25
CA THR A 3 15.11 -34.02 -19.88
C THR A 3 14.15 -32.86 -19.99
N SER A 4 12.84 -33.10 -19.74
CA SER A 4 11.92 -32.00 -19.55
C SER A 4 12.50 -31.12 -18.44
N ALA A 5 12.75 -29.84 -18.74
CA ALA A 5 13.23 -28.92 -17.74
C ALA A 5 12.23 -28.97 -16.56
N GLN A 6 12.78 -29.20 -15.36
CA GLN A 6 11.95 -29.31 -14.15
C GLN A 6 11.25 -27.97 -13.90
N ARG A 7 9.92 -28.00 -13.86
CA ARG A 7 9.09 -26.81 -13.57
C ARG A 7 9.25 -26.43 -12.10
N ARG A 8 9.47 -25.16 -11.84
CA ARG A 8 9.65 -24.65 -10.47
C ARG A 8 8.96 -23.32 -10.25
N VAL A 9 8.70 -23.02 -8.98
CA VAL A 9 8.23 -21.71 -8.49
C VAL A 9 9.34 -21.06 -7.66
N LEU A 10 9.70 -19.83 -8.00
CA LEU A 10 10.50 -18.95 -7.13
C LEU A 10 9.55 -18.08 -6.32
N LEU A 11 9.41 -18.40 -5.04
CA LEU A 11 8.48 -17.73 -4.14
C LEU A 11 9.19 -16.61 -3.37
N ALA A 12 8.81 -15.37 -3.60
CA ALA A 12 9.40 -14.20 -2.95
C ALA A 12 9.16 -14.19 -1.44
N ALA A 13 10.16 -13.79 -0.68
CA ALA A 13 10.04 -13.45 0.74
C ALA A 13 10.90 -12.19 1.06
N PRO A 14 10.32 -11.12 1.65
CA PRO A 14 8.95 -11.04 2.15
C PRO A 14 7.90 -10.84 1.05
N ARG A 15 6.67 -11.18 1.37
CA ARG A 15 5.44 -10.96 0.59
C ARG A 15 4.25 -10.83 1.54
N GLY A 16 3.07 -10.51 1.01
CA GLY A 16 1.84 -10.45 1.80
C GLY A 16 1.79 -9.29 2.79
N TYR A 17 0.93 -9.39 3.79
CA TYR A 17 0.66 -8.32 4.74
C TYR A 17 1.90 -7.67 5.32
N CYS A 18 1.93 -6.33 5.28
CA CYS A 18 2.86 -5.53 6.06
C CYS A 18 2.22 -5.13 7.41
N ALA A 19 3.04 -4.63 8.33
CA ALA A 19 2.57 -4.21 9.66
C ALA A 19 1.46 -3.14 9.62
N GLY A 20 1.48 -2.24 8.63
CA GLY A 20 0.46 -1.20 8.46
C GLY A 20 -0.89 -1.77 8.04
N VAL A 21 -0.86 -2.70 7.09
CA VAL A 21 -2.05 -3.40 6.60
C VAL A 21 -2.65 -4.30 7.69
N ASP A 22 -1.82 -5.13 8.32
CA ASP A 22 -2.24 -6.01 9.41
C ASP A 22 -2.94 -5.23 10.53
N ARG A 23 -2.34 -4.11 10.96
CA ARG A 23 -2.94 -3.20 11.94
C ARG A 23 -4.31 -2.66 11.49
N ALA A 24 -4.46 -2.28 10.23
CA ALA A 24 -5.69 -1.68 9.73
C ALA A 24 -6.84 -2.72 9.63
N VAL A 25 -6.54 -3.92 9.14
CA VAL A 25 -7.51 -5.02 9.06
C VAL A 25 -7.95 -5.43 10.45
N ILE A 26 -7.01 -5.67 11.38
CA ILE A 26 -7.31 -6.01 12.77
C ILE A 26 -8.13 -4.90 13.46
N ALA A 27 -7.91 -3.63 13.11
CA ALA A 27 -8.70 -2.52 13.69
C ALA A 27 -10.19 -2.63 13.34
N VAL A 28 -10.55 -2.99 12.10
CA VAL A 28 -11.94 -3.20 11.71
C VAL A 28 -12.52 -4.45 12.38
N GLU A 29 -11.78 -5.56 12.39
CA GLU A 29 -12.21 -6.80 13.05
C GLU A 29 -12.47 -6.56 14.53
N LYS A 30 -11.58 -5.88 15.23
CA LYS A 30 -11.75 -5.54 16.66
C LYS A 30 -12.88 -4.55 16.89
N ALA A 31 -13.12 -3.61 16.00
CA ALA A 31 -14.28 -2.72 16.08
C ALA A 31 -15.60 -3.52 15.95
N LEU A 32 -15.67 -4.45 15.01
CA LEU A 32 -16.82 -5.35 14.85
C LEU A 32 -17.06 -6.25 16.09
N GLU A 33 -15.98 -6.79 16.65
CA GLU A 33 -16.08 -7.61 17.87
C GLU A 33 -16.57 -6.80 19.07
N GLN A 34 -16.08 -5.56 19.24
CA GLN A 34 -16.33 -4.73 20.42
C GLN A 34 -17.66 -4.00 20.37
N TYR A 35 -18.00 -3.43 19.22
CA TYR A 35 -19.17 -2.55 19.10
C TYR A 35 -20.34 -3.22 18.35
N GLY A 36 -20.09 -4.33 17.69
CA GLY A 36 -21.06 -4.99 16.81
C GLY A 36 -21.19 -4.29 15.44
N ALA A 37 -21.88 -4.98 14.53
CA ALA A 37 -22.19 -4.44 13.22
C ALA A 37 -23.38 -3.46 13.28
N PRO A 38 -23.46 -2.45 12.40
CA PRO A 38 -22.47 -2.14 11.35
C PRO A 38 -21.30 -1.31 11.86
N ILE A 39 -20.11 -1.55 11.30
CA ILE A 39 -18.95 -0.65 11.38
C ILE A 39 -18.73 -0.06 9.99
N TYR A 40 -18.75 1.25 9.88
CA TYR A 40 -18.52 1.93 8.60
C TYR A 40 -17.03 2.07 8.36
N VAL A 41 -16.61 1.95 7.11
CA VAL A 41 -15.21 2.12 6.68
C VAL A 41 -15.20 3.08 5.51
N ARG A 42 -14.52 4.23 5.64
CA ARG A 42 -14.41 5.17 4.54
C ARG A 42 -13.39 4.68 3.52
N LYS A 43 -13.80 4.62 2.25
CA LYS A 43 -13.07 3.97 1.16
C LYS A 43 -12.77 2.50 1.49
N GLN A 44 -11.77 1.91 0.89
CA GLN A 44 -11.32 0.57 1.24
C GLN A 44 -10.32 0.64 2.40
N ILE A 45 -10.46 -0.23 3.39
CA ILE A 45 -9.51 -0.26 4.52
C ILE A 45 -8.06 -0.45 4.05
N VAL A 46 -7.88 -1.29 3.04
CA VAL A 46 -6.68 -1.51 2.24
C VAL A 46 -7.11 -1.91 0.82
N HIS A 47 -6.29 -1.68 -0.17
CA HIS A 47 -6.59 -2.02 -1.57
C HIS A 47 -6.43 -3.53 -1.81
N ASN A 48 -7.42 -4.30 -1.36
CA ASN A 48 -7.50 -5.74 -1.62
C ASN A 48 -8.96 -6.21 -1.64
N LYS A 49 -9.40 -6.74 -2.76
CA LYS A 49 -10.78 -7.17 -2.99
C LYS A 49 -11.26 -8.25 -2.02
N TYR A 50 -10.41 -9.25 -1.73
CA TYR A 50 -10.73 -10.31 -0.79
C TYR A 50 -10.92 -9.79 0.63
N VAL A 51 -10.05 -8.87 1.07
CA VAL A 51 -10.15 -8.27 2.41
C VAL A 51 -11.44 -7.49 2.57
N VAL A 52 -11.78 -6.63 1.59
CA VAL A 52 -13.04 -5.87 1.59
C VAL A 52 -14.23 -6.83 1.68
N GLN A 53 -14.32 -7.82 0.78
CA GLN A 53 -15.42 -8.79 0.77
C GLN A 53 -15.52 -9.61 2.07
N THR A 54 -14.38 -9.90 2.71
CA THR A 54 -14.35 -10.66 3.96
C THR A 54 -14.90 -9.82 5.11
N LEU A 55 -14.50 -8.55 5.20
CA LEU A 55 -14.99 -7.64 6.24
C LEU A 55 -16.46 -7.27 6.04
N GLU A 56 -16.92 -7.12 4.79
CA GLU A 56 -18.36 -6.94 4.47
C GLU A 56 -19.21 -8.10 4.99
N LYS A 57 -18.76 -9.35 4.81
CA LYS A 57 -19.45 -10.54 5.33
C LYS A 57 -19.50 -10.57 6.86
N GLN A 58 -18.57 -9.89 7.53
CA GLN A 58 -18.52 -9.76 8.99
C GLN A 58 -19.37 -8.58 9.50
N GLY A 59 -19.89 -7.72 8.62
CA GLY A 59 -20.75 -6.60 8.96
C GLY A 59 -20.11 -5.21 8.86
N ALA A 60 -18.94 -5.09 8.21
CA ALA A 60 -18.41 -3.80 7.81
C ALA A 60 -19.21 -3.25 6.63
N VAL A 61 -19.41 -1.92 6.60
CA VAL A 61 -20.08 -1.20 5.51
C VAL A 61 -19.10 -0.20 4.94
N PHE A 62 -18.68 -0.44 3.70
CA PHE A 62 -17.78 0.48 3.01
C PHE A 62 -18.56 1.60 2.36
N VAL A 63 -18.12 2.84 2.60
CA VAL A 63 -18.72 4.06 2.06
C VAL A 63 -17.64 4.88 1.35
N ASP A 64 -18.05 5.71 0.41
CA ASP A 64 -17.11 6.59 -0.26
C ASP A 64 -16.78 7.81 0.57
N GLU A 65 -17.77 8.45 1.19
CA GLU A 65 -17.56 9.66 1.96
C GLU A 65 -18.26 9.58 3.35
N THR A 66 -17.80 10.43 4.27
CA THR A 66 -18.29 10.45 5.66
C THR A 66 -19.75 10.83 5.78
N GLU A 67 -20.28 11.62 4.83
CA GLU A 67 -21.69 12.02 4.80
C GLU A 67 -22.67 10.87 4.58
N GLU A 68 -22.19 9.75 4.05
CA GLU A 68 -23.00 8.54 3.88
C GLU A 68 -23.19 7.77 5.19
N VAL A 69 -22.42 8.12 6.22
CA VAL A 69 -22.45 7.43 7.52
C VAL A 69 -23.52 8.03 8.42
N PRO A 70 -24.47 7.23 8.97
CA PRO A 70 -25.49 7.75 9.87
C PRO A 70 -24.89 8.37 11.14
N GLU A 71 -25.47 9.49 11.58
CA GLU A 71 -25.08 10.19 12.81
C GLU A 71 -24.99 9.22 14.00
N GLY A 72 -23.95 9.37 14.81
CA GLY A 72 -23.69 8.53 16.00
C GLY A 72 -23.06 7.19 15.70
N SER A 73 -22.84 6.86 14.43
CA SER A 73 -22.17 5.61 14.04
C SER A 73 -20.65 5.69 14.19
N ILE A 74 -20.00 4.51 14.11
CA ILE A 74 -18.54 4.41 14.12
C ILE A 74 -18.04 4.34 12.68
N VAL A 75 -17.06 5.18 12.33
CA VAL A 75 -16.36 5.15 11.06
C VAL A 75 -14.86 4.89 11.27
N VAL A 76 -14.32 3.98 10.47
CA VAL A 76 -12.89 3.66 10.44
C VAL A 76 -12.27 4.35 9.22
N PHE A 77 -11.19 5.10 9.43
CA PHE A 77 -10.38 5.65 8.36
C PHE A 77 -9.33 4.64 7.92
N SER A 78 -9.10 4.55 6.61
CA SER A 78 -8.25 3.54 5.99
C SER A 78 -6.75 3.68 6.33
N ALA A 79 -5.98 2.64 6.00
CA ALA A 79 -4.52 2.64 6.15
C ALA A 79 -3.83 3.76 5.37
N HIS A 80 -4.47 4.26 4.30
CA HIS A 80 -3.92 5.28 3.39
C HIS A 80 -3.89 6.69 3.98
N GLY A 81 -4.59 6.92 5.11
CA GLY A 81 -4.73 8.24 5.70
C GLY A 81 -5.83 9.06 5.05
N VAL A 82 -6.18 10.15 5.70
CA VAL A 82 -7.21 11.09 5.25
C VAL A 82 -6.74 12.53 5.47
N ALA A 83 -7.26 13.45 4.68
CA ALA A 83 -7.04 14.88 4.89
C ALA A 83 -7.66 15.34 6.23
N PRO A 84 -7.14 16.41 6.86
CA PRO A 84 -7.73 17.00 8.08
C PRO A 84 -9.21 17.33 7.91
N SER A 85 -9.64 17.79 6.73
CA SER A 85 -11.05 18.10 6.44
C SER A 85 -11.98 16.92 6.67
N VAL A 86 -11.54 15.69 6.41
CA VAL A 86 -12.32 14.47 6.65
C VAL A 86 -12.56 14.22 8.15
N HIS A 87 -11.58 14.57 9.00
CA HIS A 87 -11.76 14.54 10.45
C HIS A 87 -12.81 15.58 10.91
N ASP A 88 -12.76 16.80 10.34
CA ASP A 88 -13.72 17.87 10.65
C ASP A 88 -15.14 17.51 10.19
N GLU A 89 -15.26 16.89 9.02
CA GLU A 89 -16.53 16.36 8.49
C GLU A 89 -17.10 15.28 9.41
N ALA A 90 -16.28 14.32 9.85
CA ALA A 90 -16.72 13.28 10.78
C ALA A 90 -17.15 13.85 12.15
N GLU A 91 -16.44 14.87 12.65
CA GLU A 91 -16.84 15.58 13.88
C GLU A 91 -18.17 16.30 13.69
N THR A 92 -18.35 17.00 12.57
CA THR A 92 -19.60 17.68 12.20
C THR A 92 -20.76 16.69 12.09
N GLY A 93 -20.52 15.51 11.49
CA GLY A 93 -21.46 14.39 11.38
C GLY A 93 -21.71 13.66 12.70
N ARG A 94 -21.04 14.07 13.79
CA ARG A 94 -21.10 13.42 15.12
C ARG A 94 -20.74 11.92 15.08
N LEU A 95 -19.77 11.55 14.23
CA LEU A 95 -19.29 10.19 14.10
C LEU A 95 -18.23 9.89 15.15
N ALA A 96 -18.26 8.67 15.67
CA ALA A 96 -17.12 8.14 16.42
C ALA A 96 -16.06 7.61 15.45
N THR A 97 -14.84 8.14 15.51
CA THR A 97 -13.79 7.80 14.55
C THR A 97 -12.78 6.82 15.13
N ILE A 98 -12.33 5.86 14.32
CA ILE A 98 -11.19 4.99 14.58
C ILE A 98 -10.19 5.23 13.43
N ASP A 99 -9.04 5.82 13.74
CA ASP A 99 -8.04 6.14 12.74
C ASP A 99 -7.07 4.97 12.54
N ALA A 100 -7.26 4.21 11.46
CA ALA A 100 -6.39 3.10 11.09
C ALA A 100 -5.23 3.50 10.16
N THR A 101 -4.99 4.78 9.93
CA THR A 101 -3.87 5.29 9.13
C THR A 101 -2.56 4.63 9.54
N CYS A 102 -1.82 4.12 8.56
CA CYS A 102 -0.51 3.53 8.79
C CYS A 102 0.44 4.57 9.43
N PRO A 103 1.19 4.21 10.50
CA PRO A 103 2.13 5.14 11.12
C PRO A 103 3.18 5.72 10.17
N LEU A 104 3.53 5.00 9.09
CA LEU A 104 4.47 5.49 8.07
C LEU A 104 3.83 6.54 7.15
N VAL A 105 2.54 6.43 6.86
CA VAL A 105 1.77 7.49 6.19
C VAL A 105 1.60 8.68 7.12
N THR A 106 1.29 8.45 8.39
CA THR A 106 1.21 9.53 9.40
C THR A 106 2.53 10.30 9.51
N LYS A 107 3.68 9.65 9.29
CA LYS A 107 4.98 10.32 9.23
C LYS A 107 5.01 11.34 8.10
N VAL A 108 4.63 10.95 6.89
CA VAL A 108 4.61 11.84 5.71
C VAL A 108 3.68 13.03 5.95
N HIS A 109 2.47 12.80 6.47
CA HIS A 109 1.53 13.85 6.84
C HIS A 109 2.13 14.86 7.83
N LYS A 110 2.83 14.37 8.87
CA LYS A 110 3.50 15.24 9.85
C LYS A 110 4.61 16.06 9.24
N GLU A 111 5.39 15.47 8.33
CA GLU A 111 6.45 16.18 7.62
C GLU A 111 5.87 17.24 6.69
N ALA A 112 4.78 16.94 5.98
CA ALA A 112 4.08 17.90 5.14
C ALA A 112 3.63 19.12 5.95
N ARG A 113 2.96 18.93 7.09
CA ARG A 113 2.57 20.03 7.99
C ARG A 113 3.77 20.84 8.48
N ARG A 114 4.80 20.14 8.99
CA ARG A 114 5.99 20.80 9.53
C ARG A 114 6.67 21.68 8.49
N PHE A 115 6.89 21.18 7.28
CA PHE A 115 7.53 21.96 6.22
C PHE A 115 6.65 23.12 5.74
N ALA A 116 5.32 22.93 5.70
CA ALA A 116 4.41 24.03 5.40
C ALA A 116 4.45 25.14 6.47
N ASP A 117 4.53 24.78 7.76
CA ASP A 117 4.67 25.71 8.90
C ASP A 117 6.02 26.44 8.86
N GLU A 118 7.08 25.82 8.32
CA GLU A 118 8.39 26.41 8.08
C GLU A 118 8.46 27.23 6.77
N ASP A 119 7.32 27.45 6.13
CA ASP A 119 7.15 28.22 4.88
C ASP A 119 7.81 27.59 3.63
N TYR A 120 7.93 26.26 3.58
CA TYR A 120 8.36 25.54 2.39
C TYR A 120 7.18 25.26 1.45
N ASP A 121 7.45 25.23 0.16
CA ASP A 121 6.63 24.51 -0.79
C ASP A 121 7.11 23.05 -0.86
N ILE A 122 6.16 22.12 -0.98
CA ILE A 122 6.39 20.69 -0.91
C ILE A 122 6.09 20.08 -2.28
N LEU A 123 7.07 19.41 -2.86
CA LEU A 123 6.92 18.65 -4.09
C LEU A 123 6.61 17.21 -3.73
N LEU A 124 5.32 16.86 -3.78
CA LEU A 124 4.85 15.51 -3.44
C LEU A 124 4.93 14.61 -4.68
N ILE A 125 5.84 13.66 -4.68
CA ILE A 125 5.93 12.63 -5.72
C ILE A 125 4.86 11.57 -5.44
N GLY A 126 3.94 11.34 -6.39
CA GLY A 126 2.82 10.42 -6.19
C GLY A 126 1.86 10.43 -7.36
N HIS A 127 0.92 9.49 -7.37
CA HIS A 127 -0.06 9.36 -8.44
C HIS A 127 -1.31 10.17 -8.15
N GLU A 128 -1.76 10.95 -9.14
CA GLU A 128 -2.99 11.73 -9.04
C GLU A 128 -4.19 10.83 -8.71
N GLY A 129 -5.00 11.28 -7.75
CA GLY A 129 -6.22 10.57 -7.32
C GLY A 129 -5.99 9.39 -6.37
N HIS A 130 -4.75 9.01 -6.08
CA HIS A 130 -4.49 8.00 -5.04
C HIS A 130 -4.86 8.52 -3.66
N GLU A 131 -5.57 7.71 -2.84
CA GLU A 131 -6.09 8.12 -1.52
C GLU A 131 -5.00 8.68 -0.59
N GLU A 132 -3.81 8.07 -0.56
CA GLU A 132 -2.68 8.54 0.23
C GLU A 132 -2.19 9.92 -0.24
N VAL A 133 -2.18 10.16 -1.55
CA VAL A 133 -1.80 11.46 -2.13
C VAL A 133 -2.84 12.52 -1.78
N VAL A 134 -4.12 12.21 -1.94
CA VAL A 134 -5.23 13.11 -1.57
C VAL A 134 -5.15 13.48 -0.09
N GLY A 135 -4.92 12.49 0.79
CA GLY A 135 -4.76 12.69 2.23
C GLY A 135 -3.59 13.61 2.57
N THR A 136 -2.42 13.34 1.98
CA THR A 136 -1.20 14.14 2.22
C THR A 136 -1.34 15.56 1.67
N MET A 137 -1.89 15.73 0.46
CA MET A 137 -2.14 17.06 -0.12
C MET A 137 -3.08 17.90 0.74
N GLY A 138 -4.06 17.25 1.39
CA GLY A 138 -4.98 17.91 2.30
C GLY A 138 -4.33 18.49 3.56
N GLU A 139 -3.12 18.08 3.91
CA GLU A 139 -2.38 18.61 5.08
C GLU A 139 -1.96 20.08 4.91
N ALA A 140 -1.64 20.48 3.66
CA ALA A 140 -1.27 21.85 3.30
C ALA A 140 -1.58 22.13 1.82
N PRO A 141 -2.87 22.27 1.43
CA PRO A 141 -3.28 22.30 0.03
C PRO A 141 -2.65 23.43 -0.79
N GLU A 142 -2.34 24.57 -0.16
CA GLU A 142 -1.74 25.72 -0.82
C GLU A 142 -0.21 25.63 -0.97
N ARG A 143 0.41 24.60 -0.37
CA ARG A 143 1.85 24.43 -0.29
C ARG A 143 2.35 23.18 -0.98
N ILE A 144 1.47 22.21 -1.23
CA ILE A 144 1.84 20.92 -1.81
C ILE A 144 1.53 20.92 -3.30
N HIS A 145 2.54 20.62 -4.09
CA HIS A 145 2.46 20.48 -5.53
C HIS A 145 2.72 19.02 -5.89
N LEU A 146 1.76 18.39 -6.57
CA LEU A 146 1.90 17.02 -7.04
C LEU A 146 2.86 16.93 -8.22
N VAL A 147 3.72 15.90 -8.20
CA VAL A 147 4.65 15.55 -9.26
C VAL A 147 4.47 14.07 -9.53
N ASP A 148 3.83 13.69 -10.64
CA ASP A 148 3.52 12.28 -10.93
C ASP A 148 4.71 11.52 -11.54
N GLY A 149 5.66 12.23 -12.17
CA GLY A 149 6.86 11.63 -12.72
C GLY A 149 7.90 12.68 -13.13
N ALA A 150 9.03 12.20 -13.68
CA ALA A 150 10.13 13.07 -14.09
C ALA A 150 9.73 14.05 -15.22
N GLU A 151 8.77 13.67 -16.06
CA GLU A 151 8.23 14.50 -17.15
C GLU A 151 7.45 15.71 -16.64
N ASP A 152 6.84 15.62 -15.46
CA ASP A 152 6.08 16.72 -14.87
C ASP A 152 6.98 17.81 -14.28
N VAL A 153 8.22 17.47 -13.97
CA VAL A 153 9.18 18.36 -13.32
C VAL A 153 9.29 19.70 -14.06
N ALA A 154 9.26 19.69 -15.40
CA ALA A 154 9.34 20.90 -16.20
C ALA A 154 8.18 21.89 -15.99
N ASN A 155 7.02 21.41 -15.55
CA ASN A 155 5.78 22.17 -15.41
C ASN A 155 5.53 22.69 -13.98
N VAL A 156 6.29 22.19 -12.99
CA VAL A 156 6.11 22.57 -11.59
C VAL A 156 6.30 24.06 -11.39
N LYS A 157 5.36 24.70 -10.71
CA LYS A 157 5.41 26.12 -10.34
C LYS A 157 5.45 26.21 -8.82
N VAL A 158 6.41 26.95 -8.30
CA VAL A 158 6.63 27.13 -6.85
C VAL A 158 6.73 28.62 -6.53
N ARG A 159 6.54 28.98 -5.28
CA ARG A 159 6.62 30.37 -4.82
C ARG A 159 8.07 30.85 -4.64
N ASP A 160 8.91 29.98 -4.05
CA ASP A 160 10.31 30.28 -3.75
C ASP A 160 11.17 29.02 -3.96
N GLU A 161 12.02 29.04 -4.99
CA GLU A 161 12.90 27.91 -5.31
C GLU A 161 13.97 27.63 -4.23
N SER A 162 14.21 28.57 -3.29
CA SER A 162 15.13 28.39 -2.18
C SER A 162 14.52 27.67 -0.98
N LYS A 163 13.18 27.52 -0.95
CA LYS A 163 12.40 26.89 0.13
C LYS A 163 11.54 25.75 -0.41
N LEU A 164 12.20 24.72 -0.89
CA LEU A 164 11.56 23.51 -1.45
C LEU A 164 12.01 22.27 -0.72
N VAL A 165 11.07 21.35 -0.50
CA VAL A 165 11.32 19.99 -0.04
C VAL A 165 10.53 19.03 -0.91
N TRP A 166 11.07 17.83 -1.16
CA TRP A 166 10.27 16.76 -1.75
C TRP A 166 9.82 15.76 -0.67
N LEU A 167 8.63 15.24 -0.84
CA LEU A 167 8.09 14.09 -0.12
C LEU A 167 7.56 13.08 -1.13
N SER A 168 7.26 11.87 -0.73
CA SER A 168 6.68 10.87 -1.65
C SER A 168 5.57 10.03 -1.03
N GLN A 169 4.70 9.52 -1.89
CA GLN A 169 3.78 8.43 -1.59
C GLN A 169 4.59 7.20 -1.16
N THR A 170 4.09 6.43 -0.18
CA THR A 170 4.85 5.34 0.45
C THR A 170 4.97 4.06 -0.41
N THR A 171 4.21 3.96 -1.51
CA THR A 171 4.06 2.74 -2.33
C THR A 171 4.59 2.85 -3.76
N LEU A 172 5.41 3.86 -4.05
CA LEU A 172 6.00 4.06 -5.38
C LEU A 172 7.14 3.08 -5.68
N SER A 173 7.53 3.00 -6.95
CA SER A 173 8.82 2.43 -7.35
C SER A 173 9.96 3.26 -6.77
N VAL A 174 10.94 2.59 -6.16
CA VAL A 174 12.13 3.27 -5.62
C VAL A 174 12.93 3.92 -6.74
N ASP A 175 13.12 3.20 -7.86
CA ASP A 175 13.94 3.65 -8.98
C ASP A 175 13.31 4.86 -9.68
N GLU A 176 12.01 4.79 -10.01
CA GLU A 176 11.28 5.91 -10.63
C GLU A 176 11.21 7.14 -9.72
N THR A 177 11.03 6.93 -8.42
CA THR A 177 11.05 8.03 -7.44
C THR A 177 12.42 8.71 -7.42
N MET A 178 13.51 7.94 -7.44
CA MET A 178 14.87 8.49 -7.44
C MET A 178 15.22 9.18 -8.76
N GLU A 179 14.68 8.70 -9.89
CA GLU A 179 14.77 9.40 -11.18
C GLU A 179 14.07 10.76 -11.12
N THR A 180 12.84 10.80 -10.61
CA THR A 180 12.08 12.06 -10.42
C THR A 180 12.81 13.02 -9.48
N VAL A 181 13.34 12.52 -8.34
CA VAL A 181 14.16 13.32 -7.41
C VAL A 181 15.42 13.86 -8.10
N GLY A 182 16.06 13.06 -8.96
CA GLY A 182 17.20 13.49 -9.77
C GLY A 182 16.86 14.67 -10.70
N ALA A 183 15.75 14.58 -11.42
CA ALA A 183 15.24 15.64 -12.28
C ALA A 183 14.86 16.89 -11.47
N LEU A 184 14.20 16.73 -10.33
CA LEU A 184 13.87 17.84 -9.43
C LEU A 184 15.12 18.55 -8.90
N LYS A 185 16.15 17.82 -8.49
CA LYS A 185 17.44 18.41 -8.01
C LYS A 185 18.21 19.12 -9.10
N GLN A 186 18.12 18.66 -10.35
CA GLN A 186 18.71 19.37 -11.49
C GLN A 186 18.02 20.72 -11.74
N ARG A 187 16.68 20.75 -11.63
CA ARG A 187 15.90 21.97 -11.80
C ARG A 187 15.99 22.90 -10.59
N PHE A 188 15.97 22.35 -9.37
CA PHE A 188 15.97 23.07 -8.11
C PHE A 188 17.17 22.65 -7.25
N PRO A 189 18.35 23.24 -7.46
CA PRO A 189 19.59 22.81 -6.79
C PRO A 189 19.57 22.93 -5.26
N LEU A 190 18.67 23.75 -4.70
CA LEU A 190 18.49 23.94 -3.25
C LEU A 190 17.41 23.03 -2.65
N LEU A 191 16.83 22.12 -3.45
CA LEU A 191 15.80 21.20 -3.01
C LEU A 191 16.25 20.34 -1.81
N VAL A 192 15.51 20.43 -0.73
CA VAL A 192 15.74 19.66 0.51
C VAL A 192 15.16 18.25 0.37
N SER A 193 15.85 17.28 0.90
CA SER A 193 15.34 15.91 1.02
C SER A 193 14.68 15.70 2.38
N PRO A 194 13.67 14.80 2.50
CA PRO A 194 13.12 14.43 3.78
C PRO A 194 14.21 13.82 4.69
N PRO A 195 14.03 13.86 6.03
CA PRO A 195 15.02 13.36 6.98
C PRO A 195 15.23 11.83 6.93
N SER A 196 14.27 11.11 6.36
CA SER A 196 14.32 9.66 6.12
C SER A 196 13.43 9.30 4.93
N ASP A 197 13.65 8.13 4.36
CA ASP A 197 12.87 7.64 3.22
C ASP A 197 11.37 7.64 3.51
N ASP A 198 10.57 8.10 2.55
CA ASP A 198 9.11 8.05 2.61
C ASP A 198 8.57 6.75 2.04
N ILE A 199 9.23 6.17 1.02
CA ILE A 199 8.86 4.84 0.53
C ILE A 199 9.06 3.84 1.66
N CYS A 200 7.96 3.16 2.05
CA CYS A 200 7.98 2.34 3.24
C CYS A 200 8.84 1.07 3.06
N TYR A 201 9.36 0.56 4.19
CA TYR A 201 10.20 -0.66 4.20
C TYR A 201 9.54 -1.85 3.49
N ALA A 202 8.21 -1.99 3.65
CA ALA A 202 7.47 -3.09 3.05
C ALA A 202 7.45 -3.01 1.51
N THR A 203 7.29 -1.81 0.96
CA THR A 203 7.39 -1.56 -0.48
C THR A 203 8.80 -1.84 -0.98
N GLN A 204 9.82 -1.29 -0.31
CA GLN A 204 11.23 -1.50 -0.67
C GLN A 204 11.60 -2.99 -0.65
N ASN A 205 11.29 -3.71 0.42
CA ASN A 205 11.62 -5.13 0.57
C ASN A 205 10.99 -6.00 -0.50
N ARG A 206 9.71 -5.75 -0.85
CA ARG A 206 9.02 -6.52 -1.90
C ARG A 206 9.59 -6.24 -3.29
N GLN A 207 9.96 -4.99 -3.58
CA GLN A 207 10.65 -4.65 -4.82
C GLN A 207 12.02 -5.32 -4.91
N VAL A 208 12.81 -5.33 -3.82
CA VAL A 208 14.10 -6.04 -3.77
C VAL A 208 13.91 -7.54 -4.03
N ALA A 209 12.89 -8.16 -3.45
CA ALA A 209 12.60 -9.57 -3.68
C ALA A 209 12.25 -9.85 -5.16
N VAL A 210 11.42 -9.00 -5.77
CA VAL A 210 11.08 -9.12 -7.21
C VAL A 210 12.31 -8.92 -8.08
N LYS A 211 13.12 -7.91 -7.82
CA LYS A 211 14.38 -7.66 -8.56
C LYS A 211 15.32 -8.85 -8.53
N GLN A 212 15.35 -9.61 -7.44
CA GLN A 212 16.20 -10.78 -7.31
C GLN A 212 15.68 -11.99 -8.10
N LEU A 213 14.36 -12.21 -8.14
CA LEU A 213 13.80 -13.38 -8.81
C LEU A 213 13.47 -13.14 -10.30
N ALA A 214 13.21 -11.90 -10.71
CA ALA A 214 12.75 -11.55 -12.04
C ALA A 214 13.68 -12.04 -13.18
N PRO A 215 15.03 -11.95 -13.08
CA PRO A 215 15.94 -12.42 -14.14
C PRO A 215 15.84 -13.91 -14.43
N GLU A 216 15.36 -14.72 -13.47
CA GLU A 216 15.21 -16.17 -13.63
C GLU A 216 13.76 -16.56 -14.00
N ALA A 217 12.80 -15.64 -13.91
CA ALA A 217 11.38 -15.93 -14.12
C ALA A 217 11.01 -15.87 -15.61
N ASP A 218 10.47 -16.96 -16.15
CA ASP A 218 9.81 -16.93 -17.46
C ASP A 218 8.46 -16.17 -17.34
N LEU A 219 7.79 -16.33 -16.21
CA LEU A 219 6.53 -15.69 -15.87
C LEU A 219 6.57 -15.22 -14.43
N LEU A 220 6.24 -13.96 -14.17
CA LEU A 220 6.01 -13.43 -12.83
C LEU A 220 4.50 -13.31 -12.59
N ILE A 221 4.00 -13.93 -11.53
CA ILE A 221 2.64 -13.74 -11.04
C ILE A 221 2.71 -12.89 -9.76
N VAL A 222 2.03 -11.77 -9.78
CA VAL A 222 1.85 -10.90 -8.61
C VAL A 222 0.41 -11.04 -8.14
N VAL A 223 0.21 -11.51 -6.91
CA VAL A 223 -1.12 -11.52 -6.30
C VAL A 223 -1.41 -10.15 -5.72
N GLY A 224 -2.54 -9.55 -6.10
CA GLY A 224 -2.93 -8.23 -5.65
C GLY A 224 -4.02 -7.60 -6.52
N SER A 225 -4.62 -6.52 -6.03
CA SER A 225 -5.70 -5.82 -6.72
C SER A 225 -5.16 -4.69 -7.60
N ARG A 226 -5.87 -4.40 -8.70
CA ARG A 226 -5.45 -3.39 -9.69
C ARG A 226 -5.39 -1.97 -9.17
N ASN A 227 -6.15 -1.66 -8.12
CA ASN A 227 -6.11 -0.36 -7.44
C ASN A 227 -5.06 -0.30 -6.31
N SER A 228 -4.28 -1.36 -6.10
CA SER A 228 -3.16 -1.37 -5.17
C SER A 228 -1.89 -0.89 -5.87
N SER A 229 -1.47 0.34 -5.62
CA SER A 229 -0.22 0.91 -6.16
C SER A 229 0.98 -0.02 -5.91
N ASN A 230 1.14 -0.52 -4.68
CA ASN A 230 2.21 -1.46 -4.35
C ASN A 230 2.19 -2.71 -5.24
N SER A 231 1.01 -3.31 -5.50
CA SER A 231 0.91 -4.53 -6.30
C SER A 231 1.20 -4.27 -7.78
N VAL A 232 0.69 -3.17 -8.33
CA VAL A 232 0.95 -2.77 -9.72
C VAL A 232 2.44 -2.53 -9.94
N ARG A 233 3.11 -1.81 -9.03
CA ARG A 233 4.56 -1.54 -9.12
C ARG A 233 5.40 -2.82 -9.12
N LEU A 234 4.99 -3.90 -8.45
CA LEU A 234 5.71 -5.17 -8.48
C LEU A 234 5.69 -5.84 -9.87
N VAL A 235 4.59 -5.66 -10.62
CA VAL A 235 4.53 -6.14 -12.01
C VAL A 235 5.52 -5.38 -12.89
N GLU A 236 5.52 -4.07 -12.79
CA GLU A 236 6.39 -3.18 -13.58
C GLU A 236 7.87 -3.41 -13.27
N VAL A 237 8.23 -3.45 -11.98
CA VAL A 237 9.59 -3.79 -11.53
C VAL A 237 9.99 -5.17 -12.02
N GLY A 238 9.10 -6.17 -12.01
CA GLY A 238 9.38 -7.49 -12.53
C GLY A 238 9.75 -7.51 -14.02
N LEU A 239 9.00 -6.77 -14.84
CA LEU A 239 9.27 -6.62 -16.27
C LEU A 239 10.58 -5.87 -16.53
N GLU A 240 10.80 -4.76 -15.81
CA GLU A 240 12.01 -3.95 -15.93
C GLU A 240 13.27 -4.75 -15.59
N TYR A 241 13.19 -5.63 -14.58
CA TYR A 241 14.32 -6.44 -14.11
C TYR A 241 14.44 -7.82 -14.75
N GLY A 242 13.69 -8.09 -15.82
CA GLY A 242 13.98 -9.17 -16.76
C GLY A 242 13.03 -10.37 -16.70
N ALA A 243 11.91 -10.31 -15.98
CA ALA A 243 10.84 -11.30 -16.16
C ALA A 243 10.31 -11.23 -17.60
N LYS A 244 10.17 -12.36 -18.28
CA LYS A 244 9.74 -12.38 -19.70
C LYS A 244 8.27 -11.98 -19.87
N ALA A 245 7.45 -12.28 -18.86
CA ALA A 245 6.06 -11.85 -18.73
C ALA A 245 5.73 -11.61 -17.26
N ALA A 246 4.78 -10.71 -16.97
CA ALA A 246 4.30 -10.48 -15.61
C ALA A 246 2.81 -10.15 -15.62
N HIS A 247 2.07 -10.75 -14.69
CA HIS A 247 0.63 -10.56 -14.57
C HIS A 247 0.21 -10.31 -13.13
N LEU A 248 -0.81 -9.45 -12.95
CA LEU A 248 -1.46 -9.16 -11.69
C LEU A 248 -2.78 -9.90 -11.62
N VAL A 249 -3.01 -10.63 -10.52
CA VAL A 249 -4.24 -11.37 -10.29
C VAL A 249 -4.77 -11.13 -8.88
N ASP A 250 -6.08 -10.95 -8.73
CA ASP A 250 -6.72 -10.91 -7.41
C ASP A 250 -6.83 -12.32 -6.81
N PHE A 251 -7.13 -13.32 -7.64
CA PHE A 251 -7.42 -14.71 -7.24
C PHE A 251 -6.74 -15.71 -8.17
N ALA A 252 -6.57 -16.95 -7.67
CA ALA A 252 -5.96 -18.03 -8.43
C ALA A 252 -6.71 -18.34 -9.75
N GLU A 253 -8.03 -18.20 -9.74
CA GLU A 253 -8.90 -18.46 -10.87
C GLU A 253 -8.70 -17.48 -12.04
N GLU A 254 -8.02 -16.36 -11.80
CA GLU A 254 -7.67 -15.38 -12.82
C GLU A 254 -6.37 -15.73 -13.57
N VAL A 255 -5.62 -16.72 -13.09
CA VAL A 255 -4.42 -17.22 -13.79
C VAL A 255 -4.86 -17.96 -15.05
N ASP A 256 -4.55 -17.39 -16.22
CA ASP A 256 -4.84 -18.05 -17.49
C ASP A 256 -3.84 -19.23 -17.70
N PRO A 257 -4.32 -20.47 -17.85
CA PRO A 257 -3.46 -21.61 -18.16
C PRO A 257 -2.57 -21.42 -19.40
N ALA A 258 -2.97 -20.59 -20.35
CA ALA A 258 -2.18 -20.27 -21.53
C ALA A 258 -0.87 -19.53 -21.17
N TRP A 259 -0.83 -18.79 -20.05
CA TRP A 259 0.42 -18.16 -19.60
C TRP A 259 1.47 -19.16 -19.16
N LEU A 260 1.07 -20.39 -18.79
CA LEU A 260 1.96 -21.45 -18.31
C LEU A 260 2.55 -22.30 -19.45
N GLU A 261 2.12 -22.09 -20.70
CA GLU A 261 2.62 -22.81 -21.85
C GLU A 261 4.09 -22.45 -22.13
N GLY A 262 4.96 -23.47 -22.16
CA GLY A 262 6.40 -23.28 -22.39
C GLY A 262 7.17 -22.67 -21.21
N VAL A 263 6.50 -22.35 -20.10
CA VAL A 263 7.12 -21.80 -18.87
C VAL A 263 7.76 -22.92 -18.06
N THR A 264 8.96 -22.70 -17.59
CA THR A 264 9.70 -23.59 -16.69
C THR A 264 9.90 -23.00 -15.30
N THR A 265 10.01 -21.68 -15.20
CA THR A 265 10.21 -20.98 -13.92
C THR A 265 9.14 -19.90 -13.75
N VAL A 266 8.29 -20.06 -12.76
CA VAL A 266 7.32 -19.05 -12.32
C VAL A 266 7.86 -18.31 -11.11
N GLY A 267 8.00 -16.99 -11.20
CA GLY A 267 8.16 -16.12 -10.03
C GLY A 267 6.80 -15.85 -9.42
N LEU A 268 6.67 -16.00 -8.11
CA LEU A 268 5.42 -15.71 -7.40
C LEU A 268 5.69 -14.75 -6.23
N THR A 269 4.93 -13.67 -6.19
CA THR A 269 4.95 -12.68 -5.11
C THR A 269 3.55 -12.14 -4.85
N SER A 270 3.42 -11.27 -3.86
CA SER A 270 2.17 -10.56 -3.60
C SER A 270 2.41 -9.17 -3.02
N GLY A 271 1.45 -8.28 -3.24
CA GLY A 271 1.45 -6.95 -2.65
C GLY A 271 1.29 -6.95 -1.13
N ALA A 272 1.59 -5.80 -0.53
CA ALA A 272 1.57 -5.59 0.93
C ALA A 272 0.18 -5.66 1.58
N SER A 273 -0.89 -5.66 0.77
CA SER A 273 -2.29 -5.77 1.21
C SER A 273 -2.91 -7.15 1.00
N VAL A 274 -2.11 -8.15 0.64
CA VAL A 274 -2.59 -9.49 0.25
C VAL A 274 -2.43 -10.49 1.40
N PRO A 275 -3.52 -11.15 1.86
CA PRO A 275 -3.40 -12.23 2.83
C PRO A 275 -2.79 -13.48 2.18
N GLU A 276 -2.01 -14.24 2.95
CA GLU A 276 -1.26 -15.41 2.47
C GLU A 276 -2.14 -16.48 1.82
N ILE A 277 -3.39 -16.61 2.25
CA ILE A 277 -4.34 -17.58 1.68
C ILE A 277 -4.53 -17.44 0.17
N LEU A 278 -4.39 -16.22 -0.37
CA LEU A 278 -4.49 -15.97 -1.82
C LEU A 278 -3.24 -16.47 -2.57
N VAL A 279 -2.07 -16.30 -1.96
CA VAL A 279 -0.81 -16.85 -2.49
C VAL A 279 -0.85 -18.37 -2.48
N ASP A 280 -1.32 -18.98 -1.38
CA ASP A 280 -1.53 -20.43 -1.27
C ASP A 280 -2.50 -20.96 -2.34
N GLY A 281 -3.52 -20.17 -2.70
CA GLY A 281 -4.44 -20.48 -3.81
C GLY A 281 -3.70 -20.61 -5.13
N VAL A 282 -2.86 -19.64 -5.46
CA VAL A 282 -2.04 -19.66 -6.69
C VAL A 282 -1.01 -20.80 -6.65
N LEU A 283 -0.36 -21.06 -5.52
CA LEU A 283 0.56 -22.18 -5.37
C LEU A 283 -0.12 -23.53 -5.65
N ARG A 284 -1.32 -23.76 -5.15
CA ARG A 284 -2.10 -24.98 -5.42
C ARG A 284 -2.42 -25.12 -6.90
N LEU A 285 -2.88 -24.05 -7.55
CA LEU A 285 -3.14 -24.04 -9.00
C LEU A 285 -1.85 -24.35 -9.81
N LEU A 286 -0.74 -23.74 -9.45
CA LEU A 286 0.54 -24.00 -10.12
C LEU A 286 0.99 -25.46 -9.95
N ALA A 287 0.79 -26.06 -8.77
CA ALA A 287 1.09 -27.48 -8.54
C ALA A 287 0.25 -28.40 -9.44
N GLU A 288 -1.04 -28.11 -9.64
CA GLU A 288 -1.93 -28.84 -10.58
C GLU A 288 -1.42 -28.78 -12.02
N HIS A 289 -0.63 -27.74 -12.36
CA HIS A 289 0.00 -27.56 -13.67
C HIS A 289 1.47 -28.06 -13.71
N GLY A 290 1.89 -28.80 -12.68
CA GLY A 290 3.22 -29.45 -12.62
C GLY A 290 4.36 -28.58 -12.10
N PHE A 291 4.06 -27.44 -11.44
CA PHE A 291 5.05 -26.61 -10.74
C PHE A 291 5.06 -26.96 -9.24
N GLU A 292 5.58 -28.13 -8.91
CA GLU A 292 5.61 -28.64 -7.52
C GLU A 292 6.87 -28.24 -6.74
N ASP A 293 7.97 -27.93 -7.45
CA ASP A 293 9.23 -27.49 -6.82
C ASP A 293 9.14 -26.01 -6.44
N VAL A 294 8.89 -25.72 -5.16
CA VAL A 294 8.78 -24.36 -4.64
C VAL A 294 10.06 -23.98 -3.90
N GLN A 295 10.75 -22.98 -4.40
CA GLN A 295 11.99 -22.45 -3.83
C GLN A 295 11.75 -21.03 -3.28
N VAL A 296 11.96 -20.84 -1.97
CA VAL A 296 11.79 -19.52 -1.33
C VAL A 296 13.03 -18.68 -1.57
N VAL A 297 12.82 -17.52 -2.20
CA VAL A 297 13.84 -16.48 -2.41
C VAL A 297 13.68 -15.43 -1.32
N LYS A 298 14.48 -15.55 -0.25
CA LYS A 298 14.41 -14.69 0.92
C LYS A 298 15.41 -13.54 0.81
N THR A 299 14.93 -12.30 0.84
CA THR A 299 15.77 -11.08 0.74
C THR A 299 15.81 -10.28 2.03
N ALA A 300 14.78 -10.38 2.86
CA ALA A 300 14.71 -9.68 4.13
C ALA A 300 13.83 -10.43 5.14
N GLU A 301 13.93 -10.05 6.41
CA GLU A 301 13.00 -10.41 7.48
C GLU A 301 12.27 -9.17 7.99
N GLU A 302 10.96 -9.27 8.17
CA GLU A 302 10.13 -8.18 8.68
C GLU A 302 9.63 -8.55 10.09
N HIS A 303 10.01 -7.74 11.08
CA HIS A 303 9.63 -7.93 12.50
C HIS A 303 8.84 -6.75 13.05
N LEU A 304 8.61 -5.72 12.21
CA LEU A 304 7.90 -4.53 12.63
C LEU A 304 6.43 -4.86 12.91
N THR A 305 5.93 -4.38 14.03
CA THR A 305 4.52 -4.42 14.39
C THR A 305 4.07 -3.05 14.86
N PHE A 306 2.80 -2.72 14.63
CA PHE A 306 2.22 -1.47 15.09
C PHE A 306 1.11 -1.72 16.10
N SER A 307 1.06 -0.88 17.12
CA SER A 307 -0.06 -0.88 18.06
C SER A 307 -1.37 -0.50 17.36
N LEU A 308 -2.47 -1.09 17.79
CA LEU A 308 -3.82 -0.71 17.33
C LEU A 308 -4.08 0.79 17.50
N PRO A 309 -5.06 1.37 16.77
CA PRO A 309 -5.52 2.74 16.97
C PRO A 309 -5.76 3.07 18.45
N LYS A 310 -5.44 4.31 18.86
CA LYS A 310 -5.53 4.73 20.26
C LYS A 310 -6.96 4.62 20.81
N GLU A 311 -7.96 4.85 19.96
CA GLU A 311 -9.38 4.77 20.27
C GLU A 311 -9.73 3.36 20.74
N LEU A 312 -9.43 2.34 19.92
CA LEU A 312 -9.65 0.93 20.26
C LEU A 312 -8.87 0.49 21.50
N ARG A 313 -7.59 0.87 21.62
CA ARG A 313 -6.77 0.49 22.79
C ARG A 313 -7.31 1.06 24.09
N ARG A 314 -7.86 2.26 24.07
CA ARG A 314 -8.48 2.90 25.24
C ARG A 314 -9.72 2.12 25.68
N ASP A 315 -10.59 1.80 24.74
CA ASP A 315 -11.88 1.18 25.00
C ASP A 315 -11.72 -0.30 25.39
N LEU A 316 -10.84 -1.04 24.74
CA LEU A 316 -10.45 -2.41 25.17
C LEU A 316 -9.87 -2.46 26.59
N ARG A 317 -9.08 -1.44 27.01
CA ARG A 317 -8.58 -1.34 28.36
C ARG A 317 -9.67 -1.02 29.38
N ALA A 318 -10.64 -0.18 29.02
CA ALA A 318 -11.76 0.16 29.88
C ALA A 318 -12.66 -1.04 30.10
N GLU A 319 -12.94 -1.83 29.07
CA GLU A 319 -13.67 -3.09 29.14
C GLU A 319 -12.95 -4.12 30.03
N ALA A 320 -11.67 -4.35 29.81
CA ALA A 320 -10.85 -5.26 30.62
C ALA A 320 -10.77 -4.84 32.10
N ALA A 321 -10.96 -3.54 32.39
CA ALA A 321 -11.02 -3.01 33.76
C ALA A 321 -12.45 -3.01 34.36
N GLY A 322 -13.47 -3.55 33.65
CA GLY A 322 -14.85 -3.58 34.09
C GLY A 322 -15.49 -2.20 34.22
N LYS A 323 -15.08 -1.21 33.42
CA LYS A 323 -15.56 0.18 33.45
C LYS A 323 -16.48 0.55 32.29
N LEU A 324 -16.81 -0.42 31.44
CA LEU A 324 -17.81 -0.35 30.36
C LEU A 324 -18.91 -1.37 30.58
#